data_6c8f3ff2442569f00bb6c1a0ebdee104
#
_entry.id   6c8f3ff2442569f00bb6c1a0ebdee104
#
_cell.length_a   1.000
_cell.length_b   1.000
_cell.length_c   1.000
_cell.angle_alpha   90.00
_cell.angle_beta   90.00
_cell.angle_gamma   90.00
#
_symmetry.space_group_name_H-M   'P 1'
#
loop_
_entity.id
_entity.type
_entity.pdbx_description
1 polymer ?
#
loop_
_entity_poly.entity_id
_entity_poly.type
_entity_poly.pdbx_seq_one_letter_code
_entity_poly.pdbx_strand_id
1 'polypeptide(L)'
;MTPPREEPIGLAVSRTAKAVTRAFDAELGASGGSLAGWVVLASLKGGLHQSQREIAEEVGVEGPTLTHHLNRMEAAGLVTRVRDPRNRRVHQVGLTPLGEQDFHALLGVVRDFDQRLRDGFTERELATLRRLLQRLVDNATHDHGTKEAR
;
A
#
# COMPACT_ATOMS: atom_id res chain seq x y z
N MET A 1 8.88 -0.99 38.81
CA MET A 1 9.36 -1.15 37.44
C MET A 1 9.28 0.22 36.77
N THR A 2 10.41 0.86 36.52
CA THR A 2 10.46 2.15 35.86
C THR A 2 10.02 1.97 34.42
N PRO A 3 9.08 2.78 33.87
CA PRO A 3 8.74 2.69 32.47
C PRO A 3 9.99 2.96 31.62
N PRO A 4 10.12 2.35 30.44
CA PRO A 4 11.26 2.60 29.57
C PRO A 4 11.40 4.10 29.30
N ARG A 5 12.60 4.65 29.46
CA ARG A 5 12.90 6.09 29.24
C ARG A 5 12.66 6.53 27.79
N GLU A 6 12.58 5.57 26.88
CA GLU A 6 12.35 5.81 25.46
C GLU A 6 11.11 5.03 25.01
N GLU A 7 10.35 5.64 24.10
CA GLU A 7 9.19 4.99 23.48
C GLU A 7 9.63 3.71 22.74
N PRO A 8 8.94 2.57 22.93
CA PRO A 8 9.23 1.35 22.18
C PRO A 8 9.22 1.62 20.67
N ILE A 9 10.25 1.14 19.96
CA ILE A 9 10.44 1.44 18.53
C ILE A 9 9.22 1.05 17.67
N GLY A 10 8.53 -0.05 18.02
CA GLY A 10 7.32 -0.47 17.31
C GLY A 10 6.18 0.54 17.42
N LEU A 11 6.03 1.21 18.57
CA LEU A 11 5.04 2.28 18.76
C LEU A 11 5.44 3.54 17.97
N ALA A 12 6.71 3.92 17.98
CA ALA A 12 7.21 5.04 17.21
C ALA A 12 6.95 4.85 15.70
N VAL A 13 7.29 3.68 15.17
CA VAL A 13 7.03 3.32 13.76
C VAL A 13 5.54 3.34 13.44
N SER A 14 4.70 2.72 14.29
CA SER A 14 3.25 2.68 14.08
C SER A 14 2.63 4.09 14.07
N ARG A 15 3.04 4.95 15.00
CA ARG A 15 2.56 6.33 15.06
C ARG A 15 2.98 7.15 13.83
N THR A 16 4.25 7.03 13.43
CA THR A 16 4.77 7.71 12.25
C THR A 16 4.05 7.24 10.99
N ALA A 17 3.90 5.93 10.81
CA ALA A 17 3.19 5.37 9.67
C ALA A 17 1.75 5.89 9.60
N LYS A 18 1.01 5.92 10.72
CA LYS A 18 -0.36 6.46 10.78
C LYS A 18 -0.42 7.94 10.39
N ALA A 19 0.54 8.75 10.85
CA ALA A 19 0.58 10.18 10.53
C ALA A 19 0.84 10.42 9.04
N VAL A 20 1.84 9.73 8.48
CA VAL A 20 2.18 9.81 7.05
C VAL A 20 1.03 9.31 6.17
N THR A 21 0.45 8.15 6.50
CA THR A 21 -0.68 7.57 5.76
C THR A 21 -1.89 8.50 5.76
N ARG A 22 -2.23 9.10 6.90
CA ARG A 22 -3.34 10.06 7.01
C ARG A 22 -3.10 11.31 6.17
N ALA A 23 -1.90 11.87 6.21
CA ALA A 23 -1.54 13.04 5.40
C ALA A 23 -1.61 12.72 3.91
N PHE A 24 -1.13 11.55 3.50
CA PHE A 24 -1.17 11.11 2.12
C PHE A 24 -2.60 10.87 1.61
N ASP A 25 -3.44 10.22 2.41
CA ASP A 25 -4.84 9.99 2.06
C ASP A 25 -5.62 11.31 1.92
N ALA A 26 -5.32 12.30 2.77
CA ALA A 26 -5.92 13.64 2.66
C ALA A 26 -5.52 14.36 1.37
N GLU A 27 -4.26 14.28 0.95
CA GLU A 27 -3.78 14.86 -0.32
C GLU A 27 -4.44 14.20 -1.54
N LEU A 28 -4.52 12.88 -1.55
CA LEU A 28 -5.21 12.14 -2.61
C LEU A 28 -6.71 12.45 -2.62
N GLY A 29 -7.33 12.56 -1.43
CA GLY A 29 -8.75 12.91 -1.28
C GLY A 29 -9.08 14.29 -1.82
N ALA A 30 -8.20 15.27 -1.64
CA ALA A 30 -8.35 16.61 -2.22
C ALA A 30 -8.36 16.59 -3.76
N SER A 31 -7.77 15.56 -4.36
CA SER A 31 -7.73 15.33 -5.82
C SER A 31 -8.77 14.30 -6.30
N GLY A 32 -9.73 13.92 -5.46
CA GLY A 32 -10.80 12.99 -5.80
C GLY A 32 -10.44 11.51 -5.68
N GLY A 33 -9.24 11.19 -5.19
CA GLY A 33 -8.76 9.82 -4.99
C GLY A 33 -8.78 9.37 -3.53
N SER A 34 -8.08 8.27 -3.26
CA SER A 34 -7.79 7.76 -1.94
C SER A 34 -6.50 6.92 -1.98
N LEU A 35 -5.85 6.74 -0.83
CA LEU A 35 -4.65 5.90 -0.78
C LEU A 35 -4.94 4.46 -1.22
N ALA A 36 -6.04 3.87 -0.74
CA ALA A 36 -6.43 2.52 -1.15
C ALA A 36 -6.70 2.42 -2.65
N GLY A 37 -7.42 3.39 -3.22
CA GLY A 37 -7.66 3.47 -4.67
C GLY A 37 -6.36 3.61 -5.46
N TRP A 38 -5.48 4.51 -5.03
CA TRP A 38 -4.17 4.71 -5.66
C TRP A 38 -3.33 3.43 -5.68
N VAL A 39 -3.23 2.72 -4.55
CA VAL A 39 -2.42 1.49 -4.48
C VAL A 39 -2.98 0.42 -5.42
N VAL A 40 -4.31 0.28 -5.54
CA VAL A 40 -4.94 -0.63 -6.50
C VAL A 40 -4.62 -0.21 -7.95
N LEU A 41 -4.75 1.07 -8.29
CA LEU A 41 -4.41 1.57 -9.63
C LEU A 41 -2.94 1.32 -9.97
N ALA A 42 -2.03 1.58 -9.03
CA ALA A 42 -0.60 1.36 -9.21
C ALA A 42 -0.25 -0.12 -9.40
N SER A 43 -0.87 -1.01 -8.63
CA SER A 43 -0.73 -2.46 -8.76
C SER A 43 -1.18 -2.94 -10.15
N LEU A 44 -2.34 -2.47 -10.61
CA LEU A 44 -2.88 -2.82 -11.93
C LEU A 44 -2.06 -2.24 -13.09
N LYS A 45 -1.42 -1.08 -12.88
CA LYS A 45 -0.55 -0.47 -13.89
C LYS A 45 0.71 -1.28 -14.17
N GLY A 46 1.22 -2.02 -13.19
CA GLY A 46 2.36 -2.91 -13.31
C GLY A 46 2.05 -4.25 -13.99
N GLY A 47 0.78 -4.67 -14.09
CA GLY A 47 0.35 -5.96 -14.63
C GLY A 47 -0.92 -5.89 -15.47
N LEU A 48 -1.05 -6.77 -16.47
CA LEU A 48 -2.15 -6.77 -17.45
C LEU A 48 -3.37 -7.42 -16.86
N HIS A 49 -3.86 -7.75 -15.99
CA HIS A 49 -5.01 -8.45 -15.38
C HIS A 49 -4.57 -9.33 -14.23
N GLN A 50 -4.47 -8.74 -13.07
CA GLN A 50 -4.16 -9.46 -11.85
C GLN A 50 -5.44 -10.02 -11.23
N SER A 51 -5.32 -11.20 -10.63
CA SER A 51 -6.41 -11.76 -9.82
C SER A 51 -6.62 -10.90 -8.56
N GLN A 52 -7.86 -10.89 -8.04
CA GLN A 52 -8.15 -10.16 -6.79
C GLN A 52 -7.24 -10.60 -5.63
N ARG A 53 -6.84 -11.88 -5.62
CA ARG A 53 -5.93 -12.40 -4.59
C ARG A 53 -4.55 -11.78 -4.70
N GLU A 54 -3.97 -11.74 -5.90
CA GLU A 54 -2.65 -11.13 -6.15
C GLU A 54 -2.64 -9.64 -5.78
N ILE A 55 -3.72 -8.92 -6.15
CA ILE A 55 -3.87 -7.50 -5.80
C ILE A 55 -3.95 -7.33 -4.27
N ALA A 56 -4.74 -8.17 -3.57
CA ALA A 56 -4.85 -8.10 -2.12
C ALA A 56 -3.51 -8.34 -1.41
N GLU A 57 -2.73 -9.31 -1.88
CA GLU A 57 -1.39 -9.61 -1.39
C GLU A 57 -0.44 -8.42 -1.62
N GLU A 58 -0.45 -7.83 -2.81
CA GLU A 58 0.40 -6.68 -3.16
C GLU A 58 0.02 -5.40 -2.40
N VAL A 59 -1.27 -5.13 -2.27
CA VAL A 59 -1.81 -3.97 -1.54
C VAL A 59 -1.68 -4.15 -0.02
N GLY A 60 -1.54 -5.38 0.46
CA GLY A 60 -1.44 -5.69 1.88
C GLY A 60 -2.77 -5.55 2.63
N VAL A 61 -3.89 -5.85 1.97
CA VAL A 61 -5.24 -5.83 2.57
C VAL A 61 -5.90 -7.19 2.50
N GLU A 62 -6.88 -7.42 3.37
CA GLU A 62 -7.70 -8.63 3.31
C GLU A 62 -8.65 -8.63 2.12
N GLY A 63 -9.00 -9.83 1.62
CA GLY A 63 -9.87 -10.02 0.48
C GLY A 63 -11.20 -9.23 0.54
N PRO A 64 -11.97 -9.27 1.64
CA PRO A 64 -13.20 -8.49 1.78
C PRO A 64 -13.00 -6.97 1.64
N THR A 65 -11.91 -6.44 2.20
CA THR A 65 -11.55 -5.02 2.09
C THR A 65 -11.23 -4.65 0.65
N LEU A 66 -10.43 -5.45 -0.04
CA LEU A 66 -10.16 -5.25 -1.47
C LEU A 66 -11.44 -5.32 -2.30
N THR A 67 -12.31 -6.30 -2.04
CA THR A 67 -13.61 -6.44 -2.74
C THR A 67 -14.44 -5.15 -2.62
N HIS A 68 -14.49 -4.55 -1.42
CA HIS A 68 -15.18 -3.27 -1.21
C HIS A 68 -14.58 -2.15 -2.06
N HIS A 69 -13.25 -2.03 -2.09
CA HIS A 69 -12.57 -1.03 -2.93
C HIS A 69 -12.82 -1.26 -4.41
N LEU A 70 -12.70 -2.50 -4.89
CA LEU A 70 -12.93 -2.83 -6.29
C LEU A 70 -14.38 -2.59 -6.72
N ASN A 71 -15.38 -2.85 -5.87
CA ASN A 71 -16.78 -2.56 -6.15
C ASN A 71 -17.01 -1.06 -6.40
N ARG A 72 -16.40 -0.21 -5.58
CA ARG A 72 -16.48 1.24 -5.74
C ARG A 72 -15.78 1.71 -7.01
N MET A 73 -14.60 1.17 -7.30
CA MET A 73 -13.81 1.53 -8.47
C MET A 73 -14.50 1.05 -9.77
N GLU A 74 -15.12 -0.12 -9.76
CA GLU A 74 -15.88 -0.63 -10.90
C GLU A 74 -17.14 0.22 -11.14
N ALA A 75 -17.88 0.58 -10.08
CA ALA A 75 -19.01 1.50 -10.17
C ALA A 75 -18.62 2.89 -10.70
N ALA A 76 -17.41 3.35 -10.40
CA ALA A 76 -16.84 4.59 -10.94
C ALA A 76 -16.26 4.43 -12.36
N GLY A 77 -16.26 3.22 -12.93
CA GLY A 77 -15.74 2.93 -14.27
C GLY A 77 -14.21 2.94 -14.39
N LEU A 78 -13.49 2.85 -13.28
CA LEU A 78 -12.03 2.88 -13.24
C LEU A 78 -11.39 1.53 -13.52
N VAL A 79 -12.07 0.45 -13.14
CA VAL A 79 -11.62 -0.94 -13.33
C VAL A 79 -12.74 -1.79 -13.93
N THR A 80 -12.34 -2.90 -14.55
CA THR A 80 -13.23 -3.98 -14.98
C THR A 80 -12.85 -5.26 -14.28
N ARG A 81 -13.84 -6.11 -14.02
CA ARG A 81 -13.63 -7.47 -13.52
C ARG A 81 -14.21 -8.46 -14.51
N VAL A 82 -13.37 -9.35 -15.01
CA VAL A 82 -13.76 -10.40 -15.96
C VAL A 82 -13.44 -11.75 -15.34
N ARG A 83 -14.36 -12.71 -15.51
CA ARG A 83 -14.10 -14.08 -15.05
C ARG A 83 -13.00 -14.70 -15.91
N ASP A 84 -12.03 -15.34 -15.25
CA ASP A 84 -10.99 -16.07 -15.94
C ASP A 84 -11.60 -17.20 -16.78
N PRO A 85 -11.34 -17.28 -18.10
CA PRO A 85 -11.85 -18.35 -18.95
C PRO A 85 -11.41 -19.75 -18.52
N ARG A 86 -10.25 -19.85 -17.88
CA ARG A 86 -9.66 -21.12 -17.41
C ARG A 86 -10.16 -21.52 -16.02
N ASN A 87 -10.56 -20.54 -15.20
CA ASN A 87 -11.08 -20.78 -13.86
C ASN A 87 -12.15 -19.75 -13.51
N ARG A 88 -13.40 -20.09 -13.71
CA ARG A 88 -14.56 -19.22 -13.49
C ARG A 88 -14.73 -18.72 -12.04
N ARG A 89 -13.98 -19.29 -11.08
CA ARG A 89 -13.95 -18.82 -9.68
C ARG A 89 -12.99 -17.66 -9.48
N VAL A 90 -12.11 -17.39 -10.44
CA VAL A 90 -11.12 -16.31 -10.40
C VAL A 90 -11.63 -15.14 -11.26
N HIS A 91 -11.59 -13.93 -10.70
CA HIS A 91 -11.82 -12.70 -11.45
C HIS A 91 -10.46 -12.04 -11.74
N GLN A 92 -10.27 -11.70 -13.00
CA GLN A 92 -9.18 -10.86 -13.46
C GLN A 92 -9.64 -9.41 -13.40
N VAL A 93 -8.79 -8.54 -12.84
CA VAL A 93 -9.06 -7.11 -12.71
C VAL A 93 -8.15 -6.34 -13.67
N GLY A 94 -8.70 -5.39 -14.39
CA GLY A 94 -7.95 -4.56 -15.33
C GLY A 94 -8.35 -3.09 -15.24
N LEU A 95 -7.44 -2.20 -15.62
CA LEU A 95 -7.72 -0.78 -15.76
C LEU A 95 -8.59 -0.51 -17.00
N THR A 96 -9.53 0.41 -16.87
CA THR A 96 -10.20 1.03 -18.00
C THR A 96 -9.38 2.22 -18.52
N PRO A 97 -9.70 2.78 -19.70
CA PRO A 97 -9.10 4.05 -20.12
C PRO A 97 -9.32 5.18 -19.12
N LEU A 98 -10.46 5.22 -18.44
CA LEU A 98 -10.73 6.17 -17.36
C LEU A 98 -9.84 5.91 -16.14
N GLY A 99 -9.64 4.64 -15.77
CA GLY A 99 -8.70 4.27 -14.70
C GLY A 99 -7.26 4.64 -15.00
N GLU A 100 -6.84 4.54 -16.26
CA GLU A 100 -5.54 5.03 -16.72
C GLU A 100 -5.40 6.54 -16.54
N GLN A 101 -6.43 7.31 -16.91
CA GLN A 101 -6.44 8.76 -16.75
C GLN A 101 -6.38 9.14 -15.26
N ASP A 102 -7.16 8.48 -14.42
CA ASP A 102 -7.17 8.69 -12.97
C ASP A 102 -5.82 8.37 -12.34
N PHE A 103 -5.20 7.25 -12.74
CA PHE A 103 -3.83 6.93 -12.36
C PHE A 103 -2.86 8.06 -12.65
N HIS A 104 -2.87 8.60 -13.85
CA HIS A 104 -1.96 9.68 -14.24
C HIS A 104 -2.24 10.99 -13.51
N ALA A 105 -3.50 11.30 -13.25
CA ALA A 105 -3.88 12.48 -12.47
C ALA A 105 -3.37 12.40 -11.04
N LEU A 106 -3.53 11.24 -10.38
CA LEU A 106 -3.07 11.03 -9.02
C LEU A 106 -1.55 10.87 -8.91
N LEU A 107 -0.88 10.41 -9.96
CA LEU A 107 0.58 10.23 -9.98
C LEU A 107 1.34 11.53 -9.68
N GLY A 108 0.83 12.67 -10.13
CA GLY A 108 1.39 13.99 -9.81
C GLY A 108 1.33 14.25 -8.30
N VAL A 109 0.18 14.03 -7.69
CA VAL A 109 -0.04 14.20 -6.24
C VAL A 109 0.92 13.30 -5.44
N VAL A 110 1.05 12.04 -5.86
CA VAL A 110 1.95 11.07 -5.22
C VAL A 110 3.40 11.52 -5.27
N ARG A 111 3.86 11.99 -6.44
CA ARG A 111 5.23 12.50 -6.62
C ARG A 111 5.51 13.72 -5.78
N ASP A 112 4.59 14.67 -5.74
CA ASP A 112 4.74 15.89 -4.94
C ASP A 112 4.77 15.58 -3.45
N PHE A 113 3.93 14.65 -3.00
CA PHE A 113 3.92 14.19 -1.62
C PHE A 113 5.22 13.47 -1.25
N ASP A 114 5.71 12.54 -2.10
CA ASP A 114 6.98 11.83 -1.88
C ASP A 114 8.15 12.82 -1.82
N GLN A 115 8.16 13.83 -2.70
CA GLN A 115 9.19 14.86 -2.69
C GLN A 115 9.20 15.63 -1.36
N ARG A 116 8.04 16.03 -0.84
CA ARG A 116 7.96 16.70 0.48
C ARG A 116 8.42 15.81 1.62
N LEU A 117 8.11 14.51 1.59
CA LEU A 117 8.59 13.56 2.59
C LEU A 117 10.12 13.41 2.57
N ARG A 118 10.73 13.58 1.41
CA ARG A 118 12.19 13.48 1.21
C ARG A 118 12.93 14.78 1.53
N ASP A 119 12.22 15.88 1.70
CA ASP A 119 12.83 17.18 1.92
C ASP A 119 13.71 17.19 3.17
N GLY A 120 14.93 17.72 3.03
CA GLY A 120 15.94 17.74 4.09
C GLY A 120 16.73 16.43 4.26
N PHE A 121 16.41 15.35 3.53
CA PHE A 121 17.17 14.10 3.55
C PHE A 121 18.14 14.00 2.37
N THR A 122 19.33 13.48 2.64
CA THR A 122 20.23 13.00 1.59
C THR A 122 19.80 11.63 1.06
N GLU A 123 20.19 11.29 -0.15
CA GLU A 123 19.93 9.95 -0.73
C GLU A 123 20.50 8.82 0.14
N ARG A 124 21.64 9.06 0.80
CA ARG A 124 22.24 8.10 1.72
C ARG A 124 21.39 7.86 2.96
N GLU A 125 20.79 8.90 3.53
CA GLU A 125 19.86 8.79 4.67
C GLU A 125 18.59 8.05 4.27
N LEU A 126 18.01 8.37 3.11
CA LEU A 126 16.83 7.66 2.59
C LEU A 126 17.11 6.19 2.32
N ALA A 127 18.28 5.86 1.75
CA ALA A 127 18.69 4.47 1.55
C ALA A 127 18.87 3.74 2.89
N THR A 128 19.44 4.42 3.87
CA THR A 128 19.62 3.89 5.23
C THR A 128 18.27 3.66 5.91
N LEU A 129 17.34 4.62 5.80
CA LEU A 129 15.99 4.50 6.35
C LEU A 129 15.25 3.28 5.77
N ARG A 130 15.25 3.12 4.44
CA ARG A 130 14.62 1.95 3.78
C ARG A 130 15.20 0.64 4.30
N ARG A 131 16.51 0.54 4.41
CA ARG A 131 17.20 -0.66 4.92
C ARG A 131 16.85 -0.94 6.39
N LEU A 132 16.75 0.10 7.23
CA LEU A 132 16.41 -0.06 8.64
C LEU A 132 14.93 -0.46 8.82
N LEU A 133 14.02 0.11 8.05
CA LEU A 133 12.61 -0.28 8.04
C LEU A 133 12.44 -1.73 7.61
N GLN A 134 13.15 -2.18 6.56
CA GLN A 134 13.14 -3.59 6.15
C GLN A 134 13.66 -4.51 7.26
N ARG A 135 14.74 -4.14 7.93
CA ARG A 135 15.26 -4.93 9.06
C ARG A 135 14.27 -5.03 10.22
N LEU A 136 13.46 -3.99 10.48
CA LEU A 136 12.40 -4.07 11.47
C LEU A 136 11.32 -5.09 11.08
N VAL A 137 10.93 -5.10 9.81
CA VAL A 137 9.98 -6.11 9.28
C VAL A 137 10.56 -7.51 9.43
N ASP A 138 11.79 -7.73 9.00
CA ASP A 138 12.45 -9.03 9.08
C ASP A 138 12.50 -9.54 10.53
N ASN A 139 12.86 -8.66 11.48
CA ASN A 139 12.90 -9.02 12.90
C ASN A 139 11.51 -9.33 13.47
N ALA A 140 10.47 -8.64 13.01
CA ALA A 140 9.11 -8.84 13.49
C ALA A 140 8.47 -10.11 12.91
N THR A 141 8.86 -10.52 11.70
CA THR A 141 8.27 -11.66 10.98
C THR A 141 9.08 -12.96 11.13
N HIS A 142 10.34 -12.87 11.57
CA HIS A 142 11.10 -14.07 11.90
C HIS A 142 10.47 -14.72 13.15
N ASP A 143 9.90 -15.88 12.95
CA ASP A 143 9.41 -16.74 14.00
C ASP A 143 10.59 -17.03 14.95
N HIS A 144 10.49 -16.59 16.20
CA HIS A 144 11.43 -16.99 17.25
C HIS A 144 11.10 -18.44 17.58
N GLY A 145 11.36 -19.34 16.59
CA GLY A 145 11.28 -20.75 16.76
C GLY A 145 12.02 -21.14 18.04
N THR A 146 11.25 -21.46 19.05
CA THR A 146 11.54 -22.37 20.14
C THR A 146 12.98 -22.32 20.70
N LYS A 147 13.22 -21.46 21.68
CA LYS A 147 14.13 -21.86 22.73
C LYS A 147 13.42 -22.93 23.55
N GLU A 148 13.38 -24.16 23.04
CA GLU A 148 13.17 -25.31 23.88
C GLU A 148 14.37 -25.47 24.82
N ALA A 149 14.03 -25.44 26.07
CA ALA A 149 14.57 -26.10 27.26
C ALA A 149 15.92 -26.83 27.13
N ARG A 150 16.84 -26.36 27.92
CA ARG A 150 17.66 -27.26 28.78
C ARG A 150 17.77 -26.65 30.17
#